data_896609947e0129661a306566d906303d
#
_entry.id   896609947e0129661a306566d906303d
#
_cell.length_a   1.000
_cell.length_b   1.000
_cell.length_c   1.000
_cell.angle_alpha   90.00
_cell.angle_beta   90.00
_cell.angle_gamma   90.00
#
_symmetry.space_group_name_H-M   'P 1'
#
loop_
_entity.id
_entity.type
_entity.pdbx_description
1 polymer ?
#
loop_
_entity_poly.entity_id
_entity_poly.type
_entity_poly.pdbx_seq_one_letter_code
_entity_poly.pdbx_strand_id
1 'polypeptide(L)'
;NGYRIDYARTINGVPVTQTIANGGALEDMDSTMETWSYESLCFYVDKDGIESMTYSNPYTIGKIKTENLNLLSFSEVMKIYEKMMVVTNADNMQYENSRVYNIDRIVLGYARIYEPSTDAHTGILIPVWDFFGSMTSESEYNGETESNTIKTPNESFLTINAVDGSIIDRNLGY
;
A
#
# COMPACT_ATOMS: atom_id res chain seq x y z
N ASN A 1 22.31 16.59 -7.94
CA ASN A 1 20.93 16.59 -7.47
C ASN A 1 20.06 16.04 -8.59
N GLY A 2 19.24 15.04 -8.28
CA GLY A 2 18.30 14.42 -9.20
C GLY A 2 16.94 14.20 -8.56
N TYR A 3 16.02 13.72 -9.36
CA TYR A 3 14.65 13.38 -8.96
C TYR A 3 14.39 11.90 -9.21
N ARG A 4 13.69 11.27 -8.30
CA ARG A 4 13.04 9.99 -8.53
C ARG A 4 11.59 10.26 -8.90
N ILE A 5 11.12 9.65 -9.98
CA ILE A 5 9.76 9.77 -10.48
C ILE A 5 9.16 8.36 -10.52
N ASP A 6 8.19 8.10 -9.66
CA ASP A 6 7.47 6.84 -9.63
C ASP A 6 6.14 7.00 -10.38
N TYR A 7 5.83 6.04 -11.24
CA TYR A 7 4.60 5.99 -12.00
C TYR A 7 3.70 4.88 -11.49
N ALA A 8 2.42 5.17 -11.39
CA ALA A 8 1.38 4.18 -11.13
C ALA A 8 0.62 3.86 -12.44
N ARG A 9 0.29 2.58 -12.61
CA ARG A 9 -0.63 2.18 -13.67
C ARG A 9 -2.02 2.77 -13.41
N THR A 10 -2.70 3.15 -14.48
CA THR A 10 -4.14 3.47 -14.43
C THR A 10 -4.92 2.51 -15.33
N ILE A 11 -6.11 2.13 -14.87
CA ILE A 11 -7.05 1.31 -15.63
C ILE A 11 -8.35 2.11 -15.72
N ASN A 12 -8.71 2.51 -16.93
CA ASN A 12 -9.86 3.41 -17.17
C ASN A 12 -9.83 4.70 -16.32
N GLY A 13 -8.64 5.26 -16.11
CA GLY A 13 -8.44 6.46 -15.31
C GLY A 13 -8.36 6.25 -13.81
N VAL A 14 -8.54 5.03 -13.30
CA VAL A 14 -8.43 4.68 -11.88
C VAL A 14 -7.02 4.15 -11.60
N PRO A 15 -6.28 4.71 -10.64
CA PRO A 15 -4.90 4.29 -10.37
C PRO A 15 -4.83 2.95 -9.65
N VAL A 16 -3.78 2.18 -9.95
CA VAL A 16 -3.30 1.11 -9.07
C VAL A 16 -2.44 1.79 -8.00
N THR A 17 -2.81 1.68 -6.75
CA THR A 17 -2.35 2.58 -5.69
C THR A 17 -0.96 2.30 -5.14
N GLN A 18 -0.48 1.06 -5.28
CA GLN A 18 0.88 0.69 -4.85
C GLN A 18 1.88 0.93 -5.97
N THR A 19 2.92 1.69 -5.68
CA THR A 19 3.97 2.04 -6.63
C THR A 19 5.36 1.53 -6.25
N ILE A 20 5.47 0.81 -5.12
CA ILE A 20 6.71 0.19 -4.66
C ILE A 20 6.70 -1.29 -5.05
N ALA A 21 7.86 -1.79 -5.47
CA ALA A 21 8.03 -3.17 -5.94
C ALA A 21 7.96 -4.25 -4.84
N ASN A 22 7.82 -3.85 -3.59
CA ASN A 22 7.72 -4.80 -2.47
C ASN A 22 6.41 -5.56 -2.57
N GLY A 23 6.52 -6.84 -2.79
CA GLY A 23 5.39 -7.76 -2.87
C GLY A 23 5.28 -8.66 -1.66
N GLY A 24 4.20 -9.39 -1.60
CA GLY A 24 3.97 -10.40 -0.60
C GLY A 24 4.79 -11.66 -0.81
N ALA A 25 5.04 -12.36 0.26
CA ALA A 25 5.46 -13.76 0.24
C ALA A 25 4.25 -14.60 0.61
N LEU A 26 3.92 -15.58 -0.23
CA LEU A 26 3.03 -16.65 0.17
C LEU A 26 3.86 -17.65 0.96
N GLU A 27 3.59 -17.76 2.25
CA GLU A 27 4.11 -18.87 3.04
C GLU A 27 3.28 -20.11 2.68
N ASP A 28 3.84 -20.96 1.84
CA ASP A 28 3.38 -22.33 1.76
C ASP A 28 3.94 -23.10 2.97
N MET A 29 3.09 -23.92 3.60
CA MET A 29 3.47 -24.75 4.75
C MET A 29 4.61 -25.73 4.43
N ASP A 30 4.93 -25.96 3.17
CA ASP A 30 6.02 -26.80 2.67
C ASP A 30 7.31 -26.05 2.34
N SER A 31 7.51 -24.83 2.84
CA SER A 31 8.75 -24.04 2.74
C SER A 31 9.20 -23.59 1.34
N THR A 32 8.37 -23.65 0.33
CA THR A 32 8.58 -22.95 -0.92
C THR A 32 7.91 -21.58 -0.87
N MET A 33 8.67 -20.54 -0.53
CA MET A 33 8.20 -19.17 -0.62
C MET A 33 8.02 -18.79 -2.10
N GLU A 34 6.79 -18.79 -2.56
CA GLU A 34 6.46 -18.09 -3.81
C GLU A 34 6.32 -16.60 -3.52
N THR A 35 7.29 -15.84 -4.00
CA THR A 35 7.24 -14.38 -3.89
C THR A 35 6.60 -13.79 -5.12
N TRP A 36 5.69 -12.83 -4.92
CA TRP A 36 5.19 -11.97 -5.97
C TRP A 36 5.49 -10.52 -5.62
N SER A 37 5.53 -9.65 -6.62
CA SER A 37 5.83 -8.24 -6.42
C SER A 37 4.85 -7.37 -7.18
N TYR A 38 4.61 -6.16 -6.67
CA TYR A 38 3.80 -5.16 -7.34
C TYR A 38 4.49 -4.64 -8.60
N GLU A 39 3.69 -4.26 -9.60
CA GLU A 39 4.21 -3.52 -10.73
C GLU A 39 4.78 -2.18 -10.28
N SER A 40 5.97 -1.86 -10.71
CA SER A 40 6.58 -0.56 -10.46
C SER A 40 7.35 -0.05 -11.66
N LEU A 41 7.19 1.22 -11.95
CA LEU A 41 7.96 1.95 -12.95
C LEU A 41 8.56 3.20 -12.31
N CYS A 42 9.87 3.27 -12.29
CA CYS A 42 10.62 4.36 -11.69
C CYS A 42 11.67 4.88 -12.65
N PHE A 43 11.82 6.21 -12.68
CA PHE A 43 12.91 6.90 -13.38
C PHE A 43 13.74 7.70 -12.38
N TYR A 44 15.04 7.69 -12.58
CA TYR A 44 15.95 8.65 -11.97
C TYR A 44 16.37 9.65 -13.04
N VAL A 45 16.16 10.93 -12.75
CA VAL A 45 16.36 12.03 -13.70
C VAL A 45 17.19 13.11 -13.04
N ASP A 46 18.18 13.60 -13.73
CA ASP A 46 18.98 14.76 -13.31
C ASP A 46 19.00 15.85 -14.39
N LYS A 47 19.90 16.84 -14.23
CA LYS A 47 20.06 17.96 -15.19
C LYS A 47 20.52 17.52 -16.59
N ASP A 48 21.12 16.35 -16.72
CA ASP A 48 21.64 15.81 -17.97
C ASP A 48 20.65 14.85 -18.66
N GLY A 49 19.53 14.51 -17.98
CA GLY A 49 18.44 13.69 -18.51
C GLY A 49 18.07 12.50 -17.66
N ILE A 50 17.63 11.41 -18.30
CA ILE A 50 17.29 10.15 -17.61
C ILE A 50 18.58 9.37 -17.34
N GLU A 51 18.93 9.24 -16.08
CA GLU A 51 20.08 8.46 -15.62
C GLU A 51 19.78 6.96 -15.66
N SER A 52 18.60 6.58 -15.16
CA SER A 52 18.18 5.18 -15.15
C SER A 52 16.65 5.04 -15.15
N MET A 53 16.20 3.86 -15.58
CA MET A 53 14.81 3.44 -15.56
C MET A 53 14.74 2.01 -15.02
N THR A 54 13.81 1.76 -14.11
CA THR A 54 13.47 0.42 -13.64
C THR A 54 12.00 0.15 -13.88
N TYR A 55 11.70 -0.93 -14.62
CA TYR A 55 10.34 -1.41 -14.80
C TYR A 55 10.26 -2.86 -14.33
N SER A 56 9.57 -3.09 -13.23
CA SER A 56 9.48 -4.39 -12.58
C SER A 56 8.04 -4.91 -12.57
N ASN A 57 7.91 -6.23 -12.75
CA ASN A 57 6.66 -6.98 -12.62
C ASN A 57 5.46 -6.39 -13.39
N PRO A 58 5.58 -6.13 -14.70
CA PRO A 58 4.51 -5.53 -15.48
C PRO A 58 3.27 -6.42 -15.48
N TYR A 59 2.10 -5.83 -15.21
CA TYR A 59 0.84 -6.58 -15.23
C TYR A 59 0.33 -6.77 -16.64
N THR A 60 -0.10 -7.99 -16.94
CA THR A 60 -0.99 -8.28 -18.05
C THR A 60 -2.42 -8.24 -17.54
N ILE A 61 -3.19 -7.24 -17.98
CA ILE A 61 -4.57 -7.08 -17.53
C ILE A 61 -5.44 -8.10 -18.23
N GLY A 62 -6.08 -8.95 -17.42
CA GLY A 62 -7.02 -9.96 -17.88
C GLY A 62 -8.43 -9.40 -18.06
N LYS A 63 -9.42 -10.25 -17.85
CA LYS A 63 -10.85 -9.92 -17.99
C LYS A 63 -11.43 -9.39 -16.69
N ILE A 64 -12.49 -8.58 -16.82
CA ILE A 64 -13.31 -8.15 -15.69
C ILE A 64 -14.02 -9.39 -15.12
N LYS A 65 -13.88 -9.60 -13.80
CA LYS A 65 -14.55 -10.71 -13.10
C LYS A 65 -15.94 -10.33 -12.62
N THR A 66 -16.11 -9.09 -12.14
CA THR A 66 -17.38 -8.58 -11.62
C THR A 66 -17.57 -7.15 -12.06
N GLU A 67 -18.73 -6.84 -12.59
CA GLU A 67 -19.13 -5.49 -13.00
C GLU A 67 -20.10 -4.88 -11.98
N ASN A 68 -20.20 -3.54 -11.97
CA ASN A 68 -21.17 -2.78 -11.18
C ASN A 68 -21.14 -3.09 -9.68
N LEU A 69 -19.94 -3.15 -9.09
CA LEU A 69 -19.77 -3.32 -7.65
C LEU A 69 -20.36 -2.12 -6.88
N ASN A 70 -21.12 -2.42 -5.82
CA ASN A 70 -21.51 -1.40 -4.86
C ASN A 70 -20.34 -1.15 -3.91
N LEU A 71 -19.87 0.08 -3.86
CA LEU A 71 -18.79 0.47 -2.97
C LEU A 71 -19.37 1.07 -1.67
N LEU A 72 -18.67 0.87 -0.58
CA LEU A 72 -18.92 1.54 0.68
C LEU A 72 -18.79 3.05 0.49
N SER A 73 -19.64 3.81 1.18
CA SER A 73 -19.52 5.25 1.22
C SER A 73 -18.22 5.67 1.92
N PHE A 74 -17.69 6.84 1.57
CA PHE A 74 -16.49 7.37 2.24
C PHE A 74 -16.68 7.48 3.77
N SER A 75 -17.88 7.83 4.22
CA SER A 75 -18.19 7.90 5.67
C SER A 75 -18.11 6.54 6.37
N GLU A 76 -18.48 5.45 5.71
CA GLU A 76 -18.33 4.09 6.25
C GLU A 76 -16.87 3.69 6.30
N VAL A 77 -16.13 3.96 5.24
CA VAL A 77 -14.68 3.71 5.17
C VAL A 77 -13.92 4.47 6.26
N MET A 78 -14.26 5.73 6.50
CA MET A 78 -13.60 6.52 7.57
C MET A 78 -13.83 5.94 8.97
N LYS A 79 -15.01 5.40 9.26
CA LYS A 79 -15.27 4.71 10.55
C LYS A 79 -14.41 3.45 10.72
N ILE A 80 -14.19 2.73 9.61
CA ILE A 80 -13.30 1.55 9.61
C ILE A 80 -11.87 2.03 9.83
N TYR A 81 -11.42 3.04 9.08
CA TYR A 81 -10.09 3.61 9.19
C TYR A 81 -9.76 4.03 10.62
N GLU A 82 -10.57 4.87 11.24
CA GLU A 82 -10.37 5.38 12.60
C GLU A 82 -10.25 4.24 13.62
N LYS A 83 -11.10 3.23 13.51
CA LYS A 83 -11.06 2.06 14.40
C LYS A 83 -9.82 1.21 14.17
N MET A 84 -9.50 0.92 12.92
CA MET A 84 -8.42 -0.01 12.58
C MET A 84 -7.04 0.61 12.82
N MET A 85 -6.85 1.91 12.61
CA MET A 85 -5.59 2.58 12.94
C MET A 85 -5.23 2.46 14.41
N VAL A 86 -6.21 2.45 15.31
CA VAL A 86 -5.97 2.20 16.74
C VAL A 86 -5.59 0.74 16.99
N VAL A 87 -6.32 -0.21 16.38
CA VAL A 87 -6.11 -1.65 16.61
C VAL A 87 -4.78 -2.11 16.05
N THR A 88 -4.46 -1.76 14.81
CA THR A 88 -3.23 -2.21 14.12
C THR A 88 -1.95 -1.61 14.71
N ASN A 89 -2.07 -0.52 15.47
CA ASN A 89 -0.92 0.16 16.07
C ASN A 89 -0.85 0.01 17.60
N ALA A 90 -1.72 -0.78 18.21
CA ALA A 90 -1.78 -0.94 19.67
C ALA A 90 -0.45 -1.44 20.26
N ASP A 91 0.21 -2.39 19.58
CA ASP A 91 1.48 -2.98 20.05
C ASP A 91 2.64 -1.98 20.01
N ASN A 92 2.61 -1.00 19.11
CA ASN A 92 3.65 0.01 19.02
C ASN A 92 3.65 0.94 20.24
N MET A 93 2.48 1.18 20.83
CA MET A 93 2.32 2.08 21.98
C MET A 93 2.98 1.58 23.26
N GLN A 94 3.43 0.34 23.33
CA GLN A 94 4.24 -0.13 24.46
C GLN A 94 5.68 0.41 24.43
N TYR A 95 6.16 0.93 23.29
CA TYR A 95 7.53 1.44 23.10
C TYR A 95 7.56 2.94 22.77
N GLU A 96 6.41 3.55 22.56
CA GLU A 96 6.27 4.95 22.16
C GLU A 96 5.32 5.69 23.09
N ASN A 97 5.64 6.96 23.39
CA ASN A 97 4.77 7.83 24.18
C ASN A 97 3.60 8.36 23.36
N SER A 98 3.85 8.61 22.07
CA SER A 98 2.84 9.05 21.11
C SER A 98 3.14 8.58 19.71
N ARG A 99 2.07 8.41 18.90
CA ARG A 99 2.15 8.18 17.46
C ARG A 99 1.03 8.95 16.76
N VAL A 100 1.41 9.82 15.83
CA VAL A 100 0.49 10.70 15.11
C VAL A 100 0.61 10.41 13.61
N TYR A 101 -0.51 10.07 12.98
CA TYR A 101 -0.63 9.93 11.53
C TYR A 101 -1.24 11.20 10.94
N ASN A 102 -0.49 11.87 10.08
CA ASN A 102 -0.96 13.01 9.31
C ASN A 102 -1.26 12.56 7.89
N ILE A 103 -2.54 12.31 7.61
CA ILE A 103 -3.01 11.87 6.29
C ILE A 103 -3.18 13.09 5.41
N ASP A 104 -2.40 13.16 4.33
CA ASP A 104 -2.42 14.26 3.37
C ASP A 104 -3.06 13.87 2.03
N ARG A 105 -3.24 12.56 1.78
CA ARG A 105 -3.84 12.04 0.55
C ARG A 105 -4.62 10.76 0.80
N ILE A 106 -5.85 10.71 0.32
CA ILE A 106 -6.71 9.51 0.32
C ILE A 106 -7.09 9.20 -1.12
N VAL A 107 -6.95 7.95 -1.53
CA VAL A 107 -7.14 7.52 -2.91
C VAL A 107 -8.09 6.33 -2.99
N LEU A 108 -9.14 6.45 -3.79
CA LEU A 108 -9.91 5.31 -4.28
C LEU A 108 -9.21 4.79 -5.55
N GLY A 109 -8.71 3.59 -5.50
CA GLY A 109 -7.96 2.98 -6.60
C GLY A 109 -8.09 1.47 -6.62
N TYR A 110 -7.14 0.81 -7.26
CA TYR A 110 -7.06 -0.64 -7.29
C TYR A 110 -5.87 -1.15 -6.49
N ALA A 111 -6.08 -2.25 -5.76
CA ALA A 111 -5.03 -3.08 -5.20
C ALA A 111 -5.01 -4.44 -5.90
N ARG A 112 -3.80 -4.96 -6.16
CA ARG A 112 -3.63 -6.36 -6.49
C ARG A 112 -3.65 -7.16 -5.20
N ILE A 113 -4.49 -8.15 -5.16
CA ILE A 113 -4.48 -9.18 -4.11
C ILE A 113 -4.21 -10.55 -4.73
N TYR A 114 -3.77 -11.49 -3.90
CA TYR A 114 -3.65 -12.88 -4.27
C TYR A 114 -5.03 -13.49 -4.53
N GLU A 115 -5.12 -14.33 -5.55
CA GLU A 115 -6.32 -15.11 -5.83
C GLU A 115 -6.10 -16.55 -5.35
N PRO A 116 -6.81 -17.02 -4.30
CA PRO A 116 -6.72 -18.39 -3.84
C PRO A 116 -6.91 -19.40 -4.97
N SER A 117 -6.15 -20.49 -4.95
CA SER A 117 -6.18 -21.54 -5.96
C SER A 117 -5.56 -21.18 -7.33
N THR A 118 -4.82 -20.08 -7.40
CA THR A 118 -3.99 -19.72 -8.54
C THR A 118 -2.51 -19.71 -8.15
N ASP A 119 -1.64 -19.51 -9.14
CA ASP A 119 -0.21 -19.31 -8.89
C ASP A 119 0.07 -17.90 -8.32
N ALA A 120 1.27 -17.70 -7.77
CA ALA A 120 1.67 -16.42 -7.19
C ALA A 120 1.72 -15.27 -8.21
N HIS A 121 1.80 -15.58 -9.51
CA HIS A 121 1.88 -14.58 -10.57
C HIS A 121 0.50 -14.09 -11.01
N THR A 122 -0.57 -14.83 -10.69
CA THR A 122 -1.96 -14.44 -10.97
C THR A 122 -2.56 -13.74 -9.75
N GLY A 123 -3.27 -12.65 -9.98
CA GLY A 123 -3.95 -11.91 -8.92
C GLY A 123 -5.23 -11.26 -9.39
N ILE A 124 -5.97 -10.70 -8.45
CA ILE A 124 -7.17 -9.92 -8.70
C ILE A 124 -6.89 -8.45 -8.37
N LEU A 125 -7.32 -7.55 -9.23
CA LEU A 125 -7.40 -6.14 -8.90
C LEU A 125 -8.78 -5.87 -8.30
N ILE A 126 -8.78 -5.40 -7.04
CA ILE A 126 -9.98 -5.02 -6.32
C ILE A 126 -9.99 -3.51 -6.04
N PRO A 127 -11.17 -2.87 -5.95
CA PRO A 127 -11.24 -1.47 -5.56
C PRO A 127 -10.91 -1.33 -4.07
N VAL A 128 -10.05 -0.36 -3.76
CA VAL A 128 -9.61 -0.09 -2.38
C VAL A 128 -9.55 1.40 -2.08
N TRP A 129 -9.64 1.74 -0.81
CA TRP A 129 -9.27 3.02 -0.27
C TRP A 129 -7.91 2.94 0.40
N ASP A 130 -7.00 3.82 0.01
CA ASP A 130 -5.65 3.93 0.55
C ASP A 130 -5.40 5.29 1.17
N PHE A 131 -4.64 5.30 2.27
CA PHE A 131 -4.37 6.47 3.12
C PHE A 131 -2.86 6.73 3.19
N PHE A 132 -2.42 7.85 2.65
CA PHE A 132 -1.01 8.24 2.54
C PHE A 132 -0.72 9.50 3.36
N GLY A 133 0.54 9.67 3.74
CA GLY A 133 0.96 10.85 4.46
C GLY A 133 2.27 10.67 5.20
N SER A 134 2.32 11.14 6.45
CA SER A 134 3.46 10.99 7.34
C SER A 134 3.01 10.46 8.71
N MET A 135 3.92 9.77 9.38
CA MET A 135 3.77 9.30 10.74
C MET A 135 4.89 9.90 11.59
N THR A 136 4.52 10.48 12.72
CA THR A 136 5.47 10.95 13.73
C THR A 136 5.29 10.13 14.99
N SER A 137 6.38 9.55 15.49
CA SER A 137 6.41 8.87 16.78
C SER A 137 7.33 9.61 17.76
N GLU A 138 6.98 9.54 19.04
CA GLU A 138 7.79 10.04 20.15
C GLU A 138 8.05 8.90 21.13
N SER A 139 9.30 8.75 21.53
CA SER A 139 9.72 7.79 22.55
C SER A 139 10.63 8.47 23.57
N GLU A 140 10.71 7.89 24.75
CA GLU A 140 11.65 8.34 25.78
C GLU A 140 12.82 7.38 25.86
N TYR A 141 14.03 7.91 25.68
CA TYR A 141 15.27 7.15 25.82
C TYR A 141 16.25 7.89 26.72
N ASN A 142 16.71 7.25 27.80
CA ASN A 142 17.62 7.83 28.80
C ASN A 142 17.15 9.18 29.42
N GLY A 143 15.83 9.39 29.51
CA GLY A 143 15.26 10.63 30.05
C GLY A 143 15.19 11.79 29.05
N GLU A 144 15.47 11.53 27.77
CA GLU A 144 15.30 12.47 26.66
C GLU A 144 14.18 12.00 25.74
N THR A 145 13.36 12.94 25.28
CA THR A 145 12.31 12.65 24.29
C THR A 145 12.91 12.69 22.89
N GLU A 146 12.86 11.58 22.20
CA GLU A 146 13.23 11.47 20.79
C GLU A 146 11.96 11.48 19.93
N SER A 147 11.97 12.30 18.87
CA SER A 147 10.89 12.39 17.89
C SER A 147 11.39 11.95 16.52
N ASN A 148 10.67 11.05 15.86
CA ASN A 148 10.98 10.57 14.52
C ASN A 148 9.78 10.75 13.59
N THR A 149 10.01 11.35 12.41
CA THR A 149 8.98 11.52 11.37
C THR A 149 9.34 10.74 10.12
N ILE A 150 8.47 9.85 9.71
CA ILE A 150 8.58 9.04 8.49
C ILE A 150 7.52 9.52 7.50
N LYS A 151 7.92 9.77 6.25
CA LYS A 151 7.03 10.04 5.13
C LYS A 151 6.96 8.83 4.22
N THR A 152 5.74 8.39 3.94
CA THR A 152 5.48 7.22 3.07
C THR A 152 4.62 7.64 1.87
N PRO A 153 5.19 8.35 0.88
CA PRO A 153 4.40 8.88 -0.23
C PRO A 153 3.82 7.80 -1.15
N ASN A 154 4.40 6.61 -1.15
CA ASN A 154 4.07 5.52 -2.07
C ASN A 154 3.57 4.26 -1.36
N GLU A 155 3.43 4.32 -0.04
CA GLU A 155 2.97 3.20 0.79
C GLU A 155 1.80 3.67 1.67
N SER A 156 0.69 2.96 1.62
CA SER A 156 -0.50 3.28 2.39
C SER A 156 -0.34 2.85 3.85
N PHE A 157 -0.77 3.68 4.78
CA PHE A 157 -0.83 3.31 6.20
C PHE A 157 -1.92 2.28 6.49
N LEU A 158 -2.98 2.27 5.68
CA LEU A 158 -4.04 1.29 5.75
C LEU A 158 -4.70 1.17 4.38
N THR A 159 -4.90 -0.06 3.93
CA THR A 159 -5.65 -0.37 2.71
C THR A 159 -6.97 -1.02 3.08
N ILE A 160 -8.08 -0.43 2.65
CA ILE A 160 -9.44 -0.92 2.95
C ILE A 160 -10.10 -1.33 1.64
N ASN A 161 -10.59 -2.58 1.57
CA ASN A 161 -11.42 -3.05 0.47
C ASN A 161 -12.67 -2.16 0.37
N ALA A 162 -12.85 -1.53 -0.75
CA ALA A 162 -13.95 -0.57 -0.94
C ALA A 162 -15.33 -1.24 -1.05
N VAL A 163 -15.39 -2.56 -1.22
CA VAL A 163 -16.65 -3.31 -1.36
C VAL A 163 -17.21 -3.77 -0.02
N ASP A 164 -16.36 -4.34 0.83
CA ASP A 164 -16.80 -5.01 2.06
C ASP A 164 -16.15 -4.46 3.34
N GLY A 165 -15.17 -3.56 3.22
CA GLY A 165 -14.50 -2.93 4.34
C GLY A 165 -13.42 -3.80 5.01
N SER A 166 -13.08 -4.93 4.44
CA SER A 166 -11.96 -5.75 4.92
C SER A 166 -10.63 -5.01 4.80
N ILE A 167 -9.71 -5.30 5.70
CA ILE A 167 -8.37 -4.72 5.68
C ILE A 167 -7.48 -5.61 4.80
N ILE A 168 -6.76 -4.97 3.89
CA ILE A 168 -5.81 -5.64 3.01
C ILE A 168 -4.40 -5.44 3.56
N ASP A 169 -3.75 -6.54 3.90
CA ASP A 169 -2.31 -6.53 4.16
C ASP A 169 -1.56 -6.57 2.82
N ARG A 170 -0.92 -5.44 2.50
CA ARG A 170 -0.17 -5.29 1.25
C ARG A 170 1.08 -6.18 1.18
N ASN A 171 1.63 -6.57 2.32
CA ASN A 171 2.80 -7.45 2.37
C ASN A 171 2.41 -8.91 2.17
N LEU A 172 1.24 -9.29 2.64
CA LEU A 172 0.71 -10.65 2.48
C LEU A 172 -0.11 -10.80 1.20
N GLY A 173 -0.66 -9.70 0.67
CA GLY A 173 -1.43 -9.69 -0.57
C GLY A 173 -2.88 -10.16 -0.44
N TYR A 174 -3.43 -10.12 0.77
CA TYR A 174 -4.83 -10.44 1.03
C TYR A 174 -5.39 -9.66 2.23
#